data_8d99f46557b1db16512f4535d8679b71
#
_entry.id   8d99f46557b1db16512f4535d8679b71
#
_cell.length_a   1.000
_cell.length_b   1.000
_cell.length_c   1.000
_cell.angle_alpha   90.00
_cell.angle_beta   90.00
_cell.angle_gamma   90.00
#
_symmetry.space_group_name_H-M   'P 1'
#
loop_
_entity.id
_entity.type
_entity.pdbx_description
1 polymer ?
#
loop_
_entity_poly.entity_id
_entity_poly.type
_entity_poly.pdbx_seq_one_letter_code
_entity_poly.pdbx_strand_id
1 'polypeptide(L)'
;IFKQLSQNYLKFRNTARYCLGNLDGFDADDLVAPADMLPLDRWAITKLNELIGEVAKGYDDYEFHTVSHAINDFCVVELSSFYLDIIKDRLYCEEKNGLKRRSAQTALYLILDSMTKMFAPILAFTCDEIWQAMPHRKGDDERNVLFNVMNKPFEDYALSDEEMARWDKLSALRDDVNGVLEAARGAKRIGKPLEAAVTLRVKDESAKEALDEVRSMNLSELFIVSKCLIAEDGETDADAVTGTGVKNPGLEISVTEAPGTKCPRCWMHSETPQDG
;
A
#
# COMPACT_ATOMS: atom_id res chain seq x y z
N ILE A 1 -11.69 -10.29 -25.30
CA ILE A 1 -10.82 -9.10 -25.49
C ILE A 1 -11.49 -7.87 -24.87
N PHE A 2 -12.62 -7.35 -25.40
CA PHE A 2 -13.23 -6.10 -24.92
C PHE A 2 -13.59 -6.11 -23.44
N LYS A 3 -14.09 -7.21 -22.88
CA LYS A 3 -14.40 -7.34 -21.46
C LYS A 3 -13.12 -7.16 -20.59
N GLN A 4 -12.00 -7.73 -21.03
CA GLN A 4 -10.72 -7.58 -20.32
C GLN A 4 -10.20 -6.15 -20.37
N LEU A 5 -10.24 -5.51 -21.54
CA LEU A 5 -9.85 -4.11 -21.71
C LEU A 5 -10.69 -3.18 -20.83
N SER A 6 -12.02 -3.39 -20.80
CA SER A 6 -12.91 -2.65 -19.91
C SER A 6 -12.58 -2.84 -18.43
N GLN A 7 -12.21 -4.05 -18.02
CA GLN A 7 -11.80 -4.31 -16.63
C GLN A 7 -10.49 -3.61 -16.29
N ASN A 8 -9.49 -3.65 -17.17
CA ASN A 8 -8.21 -2.96 -16.97
C ASN A 8 -8.41 -1.43 -16.88
N TYR A 9 -9.21 -0.86 -17.78
CA TYR A 9 -9.60 0.54 -17.72
C TYR A 9 -10.24 0.91 -16.38
N LEU A 10 -11.17 0.09 -15.89
CA LEU A 10 -11.84 0.33 -14.60
C LEU A 10 -10.86 0.28 -13.42
N LYS A 11 -9.82 -0.56 -13.46
CA LYS A 11 -8.78 -0.60 -12.44
C LYS A 11 -8.05 0.74 -12.33
N PHE A 12 -7.52 1.22 -13.44
CA PHE A 12 -6.88 2.53 -13.50
C PHE A 12 -7.80 3.66 -13.02
N ARG A 13 -9.02 3.72 -13.57
CA ARG A 13 -10.00 4.77 -13.23
C ARG A 13 -10.37 4.74 -11.73
N ASN A 14 -10.55 3.56 -11.15
CA ASN A 14 -10.88 3.43 -9.74
C ASN A 14 -9.70 3.82 -8.84
N THR A 15 -8.47 3.48 -9.21
CA THR A 15 -7.25 3.91 -8.51
C THR A 15 -7.13 5.43 -8.54
N ALA A 16 -7.27 6.05 -9.71
CA ALA A 16 -7.24 7.50 -9.85
C ALA A 16 -8.33 8.19 -9.01
N ARG A 17 -9.56 7.66 -9.04
CA ARG A 17 -10.67 8.17 -8.22
C ARG A 17 -10.38 8.08 -6.72
N TYR A 18 -9.74 7.00 -6.27
CA TYR A 18 -9.33 6.84 -4.87
C TYR A 18 -8.30 7.91 -4.49
N CYS A 19 -7.27 8.11 -5.32
CA CYS A 19 -6.26 9.14 -5.10
C CYS A 19 -6.88 10.54 -5.04
N LEU A 20 -7.70 10.92 -6.03
CA LEU A 20 -8.40 12.20 -6.08
C LEU A 20 -9.23 12.46 -4.81
N GLY A 21 -10.02 11.46 -4.38
CA GLY A 21 -10.86 11.59 -3.19
C GLY A 21 -10.08 11.81 -1.88
N ASN A 22 -8.78 11.48 -1.86
CA ASN A 22 -7.90 11.64 -0.69
C ASN A 22 -6.95 12.84 -0.79
N LEU A 23 -6.98 13.58 -1.90
CA LEU A 23 -6.18 14.78 -2.14
C LEU A 23 -6.95 16.09 -1.92
N ASP A 24 -8.18 16.03 -1.40
CA ASP A 24 -8.95 17.24 -1.08
C ASP A 24 -8.21 18.14 -0.10
N GLY A 25 -7.99 19.39 -0.49
CA GLY A 25 -7.23 20.38 0.27
C GLY A 25 -5.72 20.10 0.37
N PHE A 26 -5.17 19.22 -0.46
CA PHE A 26 -3.73 19.00 -0.58
C PHE A 26 -3.09 20.11 -1.41
N ASP A 27 -1.98 20.65 -0.92
CA ASP A 27 -1.16 21.60 -1.65
C ASP A 27 -0.02 20.87 -2.35
N ALA A 28 -0.03 20.89 -3.68
CA ALA A 28 0.97 20.21 -4.50
C ALA A 28 2.37 20.86 -4.44
N ASP A 29 2.46 22.11 -3.99
CA ASP A 29 3.73 22.81 -3.76
C ASP A 29 4.31 22.55 -2.37
N ASP A 30 3.54 21.93 -1.45
CA ASP A 30 3.96 21.63 -0.07
C ASP A 30 4.05 20.11 0.15
N LEU A 31 4.97 19.46 -0.54
CA LEU A 31 5.25 18.04 -0.39
C LEU A 31 6.04 17.76 0.89
N VAL A 32 5.78 16.61 1.52
CA VAL A 32 6.64 16.13 2.61
C VAL A 32 8.04 15.85 2.07
N ALA A 33 9.05 16.38 2.75
CA ALA A 33 10.44 16.19 2.34
C ALA A 33 10.85 14.69 2.39
N PRO A 34 11.77 14.24 1.51
CA PRO A 34 12.21 12.84 1.49
C PRO A 34 12.67 12.30 2.83
N ALA A 35 13.36 13.12 3.64
CA ALA A 35 13.86 12.72 4.96
C ALA A 35 12.76 12.51 6.02
N ASP A 36 11.61 13.16 5.84
CA ASP A 36 10.47 13.09 6.77
C ASP A 36 9.39 12.11 6.29
N MET A 37 9.53 11.57 5.08
CA MET A 37 8.56 10.68 4.49
C MET A 37 8.60 9.29 5.13
N LEU A 38 7.43 8.72 5.39
CA LEU A 38 7.35 7.42 6.05
C LEU A 38 7.82 6.27 5.13
N PRO A 39 8.43 5.22 5.69
CA PRO A 39 9.04 4.14 4.89
C PRO A 39 8.09 3.46 3.91
N LEU A 40 6.81 3.23 4.28
CA LEU A 40 5.82 2.63 3.39
C LEU A 40 5.51 3.55 2.18
N ASP A 41 5.46 4.85 2.40
CA ASP A 41 5.19 5.82 1.34
C ASP A 41 6.40 5.95 0.40
N ARG A 42 7.63 5.89 0.94
CA ARG A 42 8.87 5.80 0.16
C ARG A 42 8.93 4.51 -0.66
N TRP A 43 8.50 3.38 -0.09
CA TRP A 43 8.36 2.12 -0.83
C TRP A 43 7.45 2.28 -2.05
N ALA A 44 6.28 2.90 -1.87
CA ALA A 44 5.34 3.12 -2.98
C ALA A 44 5.93 4.02 -4.08
N ILE A 45 6.73 5.04 -3.71
CA ILE A 45 7.42 5.89 -4.70
C ILE A 45 8.58 5.13 -5.36
N THR A 46 9.28 4.25 -4.66
CA THR A 46 10.31 3.41 -5.27
C THR A 46 9.69 2.50 -6.33
N LYS A 47 8.54 1.89 -6.06
CA LYS A 47 7.76 1.13 -7.05
C LYS A 47 7.26 1.99 -8.21
N LEU A 48 6.88 3.23 -7.94
CA LEU A 48 6.55 4.19 -8.99
C LEU A 48 7.76 4.51 -9.88
N ASN A 49 8.96 4.64 -9.32
CA ASN A 49 10.19 4.88 -10.09
C ASN A 49 10.50 3.72 -11.03
N GLU A 50 10.31 2.47 -10.58
CA GLU A 50 10.43 1.28 -11.44
C GLU A 50 9.43 1.36 -12.61
N LEU A 51 8.17 1.69 -12.33
CA LEU A 51 7.12 1.87 -13.34
C LEU A 51 7.47 2.99 -14.35
N ILE A 52 7.98 4.14 -13.89
CA ILE A 52 8.38 5.25 -14.77
C ILE A 52 9.45 4.77 -15.76
N GLY A 53 10.44 4.01 -15.29
CA GLY A 53 11.50 3.45 -16.15
C GLY A 53 10.95 2.46 -17.18
N GLU A 54 10.07 1.55 -16.76
CA GLU A 54 9.44 0.57 -17.64
C GLU A 54 8.55 1.22 -18.71
N VAL A 55 7.75 2.20 -18.31
CA VAL A 55 6.88 2.96 -19.22
C VAL A 55 7.68 3.77 -20.22
N ALA A 56 8.73 4.47 -19.78
CA ALA A 56 9.60 5.22 -20.68
C ALA A 56 10.22 4.31 -21.75
N LYS A 57 10.75 3.15 -21.34
CA LYS A 57 11.28 2.16 -22.25
C LYS A 57 10.21 1.62 -23.21
N GLY A 58 9.00 1.32 -22.72
CA GLY A 58 7.90 0.85 -23.54
C GLY A 58 7.50 1.85 -24.62
N TYR A 59 7.54 3.15 -24.33
CA TYR A 59 7.28 4.19 -25.33
C TYR A 59 8.43 4.34 -26.35
N ASP A 60 9.68 4.27 -25.89
CA ASP A 60 10.87 4.35 -26.76
C ASP A 60 10.92 3.17 -27.76
N ASP A 61 10.49 1.98 -27.28
CA ASP A 61 10.44 0.76 -28.10
C ASP A 61 9.11 0.63 -28.93
N TYR A 62 8.18 1.59 -28.82
CA TYR A 62 6.84 1.55 -29.42
C TYR A 62 5.97 0.37 -28.95
N GLU A 63 6.21 -0.14 -27.76
CA GLU A 63 5.49 -1.28 -27.17
C GLU A 63 4.34 -0.81 -26.24
N PHE A 64 3.33 -0.14 -26.79
CA PHE A 64 2.22 0.45 -26.03
C PHE A 64 1.42 -0.57 -25.20
N HIS A 65 1.42 -1.83 -25.60
CA HIS A 65 0.80 -2.90 -24.81
C HIS A 65 1.55 -3.15 -23.50
N THR A 66 2.88 -3.12 -23.51
CA THR A 66 3.72 -3.22 -22.31
C THR A 66 3.44 -2.06 -21.36
N VAL A 67 3.37 -0.81 -21.87
CA VAL A 67 2.96 0.35 -21.06
C VAL A 67 1.61 0.13 -20.39
N SER A 68 0.60 -0.33 -21.13
CA SER A 68 -0.73 -0.56 -20.57
C SER A 68 -0.75 -1.67 -19.52
N HIS A 69 0.04 -2.74 -19.70
CA HIS A 69 0.16 -3.82 -18.72
C HIS A 69 0.88 -3.36 -17.47
N ALA A 70 2.01 -2.68 -17.60
CA ALA A 70 2.79 -2.17 -16.47
C ALA A 70 1.95 -1.25 -15.56
N ILE A 71 1.23 -0.27 -16.14
CA ILE A 71 0.35 0.63 -15.37
C ILE A 71 -0.79 -0.16 -14.71
N ASN A 72 -1.41 -1.12 -15.41
CA ASN A 72 -2.48 -1.93 -14.82
C ASN A 72 -1.97 -2.79 -13.66
N ASP A 73 -0.83 -3.44 -13.82
CA ASP A 73 -0.25 -4.30 -12.80
C ASP A 73 0.16 -3.49 -11.57
N PHE A 74 0.75 -2.31 -11.75
CA PHE A 74 1.01 -1.39 -10.66
C PHE A 74 -0.28 -1.00 -9.91
N CYS A 75 -1.36 -0.68 -10.61
CA CYS A 75 -2.65 -0.37 -9.98
C CYS A 75 -3.23 -1.55 -9.18
N VAL A 76 -3.04 -2.77 -9.64
CA VAL A 76 -3.63 -3.98 -9.03
C VAL A 76 -2.73 -4.54 -7.94
N VAL A 77 -1.46 -4.78 -8.24
CA VAL A 77 -0.54 -5.50 -7.36
C VAL A 77 0.01 -4.57 -6.29
N GLU A 78 0.64 -3.47 -6.69
CA GLU A 78 1.33 -2.61 -5.73
C GLU A 78 0.34 -1.69 -4.98
N LEU A 79 -0.60 -1.10 -5.69
CA LEU A 79 -1.51 -0.15 -5.08
C LEU A 79 -2.71 -0.82 -4.40
N SER A 80 -3.59 -1.48 -5.16
CA SER A 80 -4.89 -1.92 -4.63
C SER A 80 -4.76 -3.08 -3.63
N SER A 81 -3.84 -4.03 -3.85
CA SER A 81 -3.70 -5.20 -2.96
C SER A 81 -2.79 -4.95 -1.76
N PHE A 82 -2.01 -3.88 -1.77
CA PHE A 82 -1.06 -3.59 -0.71
C PHE A 82 -1.16 -2.15 -0.19
N TYR A 83 -0.61 -1.19 -0.92
CA TYR A 83 -0.40 0.17 -0.42
C TYR A 83 -1.68 0.90 0.00
N LEU A 84 -2.66 0.99 -0.91
CA LEU A 84 -3.90 1.74 -0.68
C LEU A 84 -4.76 1.14 0.45
N ASP A 85 -4.65 -0.16 0.69
CA ASP A 85 -5.40 -0.82 1.76
C ASP A 85 -4.81 -0.47 3.13
N ILE A 86 -3.48 -0.47 3.24
CA ILE A 86 -2.77 -0.18 4.49
C ILE A 86 -2.94 1.27 4.92
N ILE A 87 -2.83 2.25 3.99
CA ILE A 87 -2.85 3.67 4.33
C ILE A 87 -4.24 4.24 4.66
N LYS A 88 -5.31 3.44 4.57
CA LYS A 88 -6.69 3.92 4.83
C LYS A 88 -6.83 4.62 6.17
N ASP A 89 -6.31 4.03 7.23
CA ASP A 89 -6.42 4.60 8.57
C ASP A 89 -5.68 5.94 8.68
N ARG A 90 -4.53 6.07 8.03
CA ARG A 90 -3.79 7.33 7.98
C ARG A 90 -4.60 8.43 7.28
N LEU A 91 -5.29 8.10 6.21
CA LEU A 91 -6.06 9.06 5.43
C LEU A 91 -7.36 9.50 6.12
N TYR A 92 -8.02 8.58 6.84
CA TYR A 92 -9.35 8.83 7.42
C TYR A 92 -9.35 9.14 8.91
N CYS A 93 -8.36 8.65 9.66
CA CYS A 93 -8.36 8.72 11.12
C CYS A 93 -7.32 9.69 11.70
N GLU A 94 -6.21 9.94 10.99
CA GLU A 94 -5.18 10.86 11.45
C GLU A 94 -5.61 12.34 11.32
N GLU A 95 -4.92 13.21 12.02
CA GLU A 95 -5.12 14.66 11.95
C GLU A 95 -4.90 15.18 10.53
N LYS A 96 -5.69 16.19 10.13
CA LYS A 96 -5.66 16.74 8.77
C LYS A 96 -4.26 17.14 8.30
N ASN A 97 -3.45 17.73 9.18
CA ASN A 97 -2.08 18.18 8.88
C ASN A 97 -1.02 17.28 9.54
N GLY A 98 -1.41 16.13 10.09
CA GLY A 98 -0.48 15.19 10.71
C GLY A 98 0.50 14.61 9.68
N LEU A 99 1.76 14.39 10.10
CA LEU A 99 2.82 13.90 9.22
C LEU A 99 2.43 12.59 8.51
N LYS A 100 1.82 11.66 9.20
CA LYS A 100 1.43 10.37 8.61
C LYS A 100 0.45 10.53 7.45
N ARG A 101 -0.56 11.41 7.61
CA ARG A 101 -1.52 11.70 6.55
C ARG A 101 -0.87 12.45 5.40
N ARG A 102 -0.07 13.48 5.70
CA ARG A 102 0.63 14.30 4.70
C ARG A 102 1.64 13.47 3.90
N SER A 103 2.36 12.55 4.53
CA SER A 103 3.26 11.61 3.86
C SER A 103 2.51 10.74 2.85
N ALA A 104 1.39 10.12 3.27
CA ALA A 104 0.55 9.33 2.38
C ALA A 104 -0.03 10.17 1.23
N GLN A 105 -0.51 11.39 1.51
CA GLN A 105 -1.03 12.29 0.46
C GLN A 105 0.07 12.70 -0.54
N THR A 106 1.29 12.95 -0.08
CA THR A 106 2.44 13.23 -0.96
C THR A 106 2.70 12.06 -1.92
N ALA A 107 2.71 10.81 -1.40
CA ALA A 107 2.87 9.63 -2.26
C ALA A 107 1.69 9.48 -3.24
N LEU A 108 0.45 9.62 -2.78
CA LEU A 108 -0.74 9.55 -3.65
C LEU A 108 -0.69 10.60 -4.76
N TYR A 109 -0.27 11.82 -4.44
CA TYR A 109 -0.12 12.89 -5.42
C TYR A 109 0.93 12.55 -6.48
N LEU A 110 2.13 12.14 -6.07
CA LEU A 110 3.22 11.78 -6.99
C LEU A 110 2.83 10.60 -7.89
N ILE A 111 2.13 9.61 -7.33
CA ILE A 111 1.62 8.45 -8.06
C ILE A 111 0.55 8.89 -9.08
N LEU A 112 -0.44 9.67 -8.66
CA LEU A 112 -1.52 10.11 -9.53
C LEU A 112 -1.01 10.98 -10.67
N ASP A 113 -0.18 11.98 -10.37
CA ASP A 113 0.44 12.88 -11.34
C ASP A 113 1.22 12.09 -12.39
N SER A 114 2.08 11.16 -11.94
CA SER A 114 2.90 10.34 -12.84
C SER A 114 2.05 9.41 -13.71
N MET A 115 1.12 8.66 -13.12
CA MET A 115 0.25 7.75 -13.87
C MET A 115 -0.61 8.50 -14.90
N THR A 116 -1.11 9.69 -14.54
CA THR A 116 -1.94 10.51 -15.42
C THR A 116 -1.14 10.96 -16.64
N LYS A 117 0.08 11.48 -16.44
CA LYS A 117 0.98 11.89 -17.52
C LYS A 117 1.46 10.71 -18.37
N MET A 118 1.81 9.58 -17.75
CA MET A 118 2.27 8.38 -18.46
C MET A 118 1.19 7.71 -19.30
N PHE A 119 -0.07 7.74 -18.86
CA PHE A 119 -1.15 7.07 -19.59
C PHE A 119 -1.89 7.99 -20.56
N ALA A 120 -1.63 9.30 -20.53
CA ALA A 120 -2.27 10.30 -21.41
C ALA A 120 -2.12 9.99 -22.92
N PRO A 121 -0.98 9.49 -23.42
CA PRO A 121 -0.87 9.13 -24.84
C PRO A 121 -1.82 8.02 -25.29
N ILE A 122 -2.31 7.17 -24.37
CA ILE A 122 -3.20 6.03 -24.65
C ILE A 122 -4.65 6.37 -24.26
N LEU A 123 -4.85 7.00 -23.10
CA LEU A 123 -6.17 7.34 -22.55
C LEU A 123 -6.35 8.86 -22.39
N ALA A 124 -6.10 9.63 -23.46
CA ALA A 124 -6.03 11.08 -23.46
C ALA A 124 -7.21 11.76 -22.73
N PHE A 125 -8.46 11.38 -23.06
CA PHE A 125 -9.64 12.01 -22.45
C PHE A 125 -9.79 11.71 -20.96
N THR A 126 -9.57 10.46 -20.56
CA THR A 126 -9.66 10.08 -19.14
C THR A 126 -8.55 10.72 -18.31
N CYS A 127 -7.33 10.77 -18.86
CA CYS A 127 -6.21 11.40 -18.16
C CYS A 127 -6.37 12.92 -18.08
N ASP A 128 -6.95 13.55 -19.07
CA ASP A 128 -7.27 14.98 -18.99
C ASP A 128 -8.40 15.26 -17.99
N GLU A 129 -9.44 14.42 -17.91
CA GLU A 129 -10.48 14.52 -16.88
C GLU A 129 -9.87 14.40 -15.46
N ILE A 130 -8.91 13.48 -15.26
CA ILE A 130 -8.18 13.34 -13.98
C ILE A 130 -7.35 14.59 -13.73
N TRP A 131 -6.62 15.07 -14.76
CA TRP A 131 -5.79 16.27 -14.69
C TRP A 131 -6.56 17.49 -14.24
N GLN A 132 -7.72 17.74 -14.81
CA GLN A 132 -8.58 18.87 -14.45
C GLN A 132 -9.13 18.79 -13.01
N ALA A 133 -9.12 17.61 -12.39
CA ALA A 133 -9.66 17.36 -11.05
C ALA A 133 -8.60 17.30 -9.95
N MET A 134 -7.30 17.24 -10.30
CA MET A 134 -6.22 17.10 -9.31
C MET A 134 -5.56 18.44 -8.98
N PRO A 135 -4.90 18.58 -7.83
CA PRO A 135 -4.07 19.75 -7.54
C PRO A 135 -2.84 19.80 -8.46
N HIS A 136 -2.37 21.00 -8.79
CA HIS A 136 -1.24 21.26 -9.67
C HIS A 136 -0.09 21.94 -8.93
N ARG A 137 1.14 21.71 -9.40
CA ARG A 137 2.33 22.42 -8.97
C ARG A 137 2.51 23.72 -9.75
N LYS A 138 3.22 24.65 -9.16
CA LYS A 138 3.72 25.80 -9.89
C LYS A 138 4.54 25.33 -11.10
N GLY A 139 4.15 25.79 -12.28
CA GLY A 139 4.82 25.45 -13.54
C GLY A 139 4.13 24.36 -14.35
N ASP A 140 3.15 23.65 -13.78
CA ASP A 140 2.28 22.77 -14.56
C ASP A 140 1.39 23.59 -15.51
N ASP A 141 1.15 23.07 -16.71
CA ASP A 141 0.16 23.64 -17.62
C ASP A 141 -1.22 23.00 -17.31
N GLU A 142 -2.04 23.76 -16.58
CA GLU A 142 -3.35 23.28 -16.12
C GLU A 142 -4.36 23.06 -17.25
N ARG A 143 -4.12 23.62 -18.46
CA ARG A 143 -5.07 23.58 -19.56
C ARG A 143 -5.31 22.18 -20.11
N ASN A 144 -4.27 21.34 -20.15
CA ASN A 144 -4.37 19.96 -20.61
C ASN A 144 -3.17 19.14 -20.18
N VAL A 145 -3.39 17.88 -19.81
CA VAL A 145 -2.32 16.95 -19.38
C VAL A 145 -1.23 16.78 -20.44
N LEU A 146 -1.59 16.79 -21.73
CA LEU A 146 -0.65 16.59 -22.85
C LEU A 146 0.33 17.75 -23.06
N PHE A 147 0.13 18.89 -22.39
CA PHE A 147 1.09 20.00 -22.41
C PHE A 147 2.20 19.85 -21.38
N ASN A 148 2.14 18.79 -20.58
CA ASN A 148 3.08 18.51 -19.53
C ASN A 148 3.99 17.33 -19.89
N VAL A 149 5.22 17.37 -19.41
CA VAL A 149 6.21 16.30 -19.62
C VAL A 149 6.00 15.19 -18.58
N MET A 150 6.18 13.94 -18.99
CA MET A 150 6.20 12.80 -18.08
C MET A 150 7.28 12.98 -17.01
N ASN A 151 6.98 12.55 -15.79
CA ASN A 151 7.91 12.67 -14.68
C ASN A 151 9.12 11.75 -14.91
N LYS A 152 10.26 12.21 -14.40
CA LYS A 152 11.43 11.37 -14.18
C LYS A 152 11.29 10.67 -12.83
N PRO A 153 12.05 9.58 -12.58
CA PRO A 153 12.11 8.96 -11.27
C PRO A 153 12.42 9.96 -10.15
N PHE A 154 11.75 9.80 -9.03
CA PHE A 154 11.91 10.61 -7.81
C PHE A 154 13.01 9.99 -6.93
N GLU A 155 14.26 10.09 -7.37
CA GLU A 155 15.40 9.41 -6.74
C GLU A 155 15.58 9.79 -5.27
N ASP A 156 15.31 11.03 -4.89
CA ASP A 156 15.46 11.52 -3.51
C ASP A 156 14.51 10.79 -2.54
N TYR A 157 13.39 10.28 -3.03
CA TYR A 157 12.43 9.51 -2.25
C TYR A 157 12.68 8.00 -2.28
N ALA A 158 13.56 7.53 -3.16
CA ALA A 158 13.79 6.11 -3.33
C ALA A 158 14.38 5.47 -2.07
N LEU A 159 14.01 4.23 -1.82
CA LEU A 159 14.66 3.35 -0.87
C LEU A 159 15.89 2.71 -1.51
N SER A 160 16.86 2.34 -0.70
CA SER A 160 18.00 1.54 -1.14
C SER A 160 17.57 0.10 -1.47
N ASP A 161 18.39 -0.61 -2.23
CA ASP A 161 18.14 -2.04 -2.55
C ASP A 161 18.02 -2.89 -1.28
N GLU A 162 18.81 -2.57 -0.24
CA GLU A 162 18.75 -3.26 1.06
C GLU A 162 17.40 -3.00 1.76
N GLU A 163 16.90 -1.77 1.76
CA GLU A 163 15.59 -1.43 2.30
C GLU A 163 14.47 -2.11 1.50
N MET A 164 14.57 -2.14 0.16
CA MET A 164 13.60 -2.84 -0.70
C MET A 164 13.58 -4.35 -0.42
N ALA A 165 14.73 -4.98 -0.23
CA ALA A 165 14.81 -6.40 0.14
C ALA A 165 14.07 -6.71 1.46
N ARG A 166 14.08 -5.78 2.44
CA ARG A 166 13.28 -5.91 3.67
C ARG A 166 11.78 -5.85 3.38
N TRP A 167 11.36 -4.99 2.44
CA TRP A 167 9.95 -4.93 2.02
C TRP A 167 9.50 -6.20 1.30
N ASP A 168 10.37 -6.85 0.52
CA ASP A 168 10.06 -8.14 -0.12
C ASP A 168 9.86 -9.24 0.92
N LYS A 169 10.70 -9.28 1.98
CA LYS A 169 10.53 -10.19 3.12
C LYS A 169 9.22 -9.92 3.87
N LEU A 170 8.89 -8.65 4.11
CA LEU A 170 7.62 -8.26 4.71
C LEU A 170 6.42 -8.70 3.87
N SER A 171 6.49 -8.52 2.54
CA SER A 171 5.43 -8.97 1.63
C SER A 171 5.23 -10.48 1.70
N ALA A 172 6.32 -11.25 1.71
CA ALA A 172 6.26 -12.70 1.89
C ALA A 172 5.61 -13.11 3.22
N LEU A 173 5.98 -12.43 4.31
CA LEU A 173 5.41 -12.64 5.63
C LEU A 173 3.91 -12.29 5.66
N ARG A 174 3.52 -11.17 5.03
CA ARG A 174 2.13 -10.74 4.93
C ARG A 174 1.27 -11.75 4.18
N ASP A 175 1.80 -12.35 3.13
CA ASP A 175 1.07 -13.39 2.38
C ASP A 175 0.80 -14.61 3.25
N ASP A 176 1.77 -15.04 4.06
CA ASP A 176 1.61 -16.14 5.01
C ASP A 176 0.56 -15.81 6.07
N VAL A 177 0.61 -14.60 6.65
CA VAL A 177 -0.38 -14.10 7.62
C VAL A 177 -1.78 -14.05 7.00
N ASN A 178 -1.91 -13.52 5.78
CA ASN A 178 -3.19 -13.46 5.08
C ASN A 178 -3.79 -14.85 4.85
N GLY A 179 -2.96 -15.86 4.56
CA GLY A 179 -3.42 -17.25 4.43
C GLY A 179 -4.10 -17.76 5.70
N VAL A 180 -3.53 -17.47 6.87
CA VAL A 180 -4.11 -17.91 8.17
C VAL A 180 -5.32 -17.03 8.56
N LEU A 181 -5.30 -15.73 8.25
CA LEU A 181 -6.48 -14.85 8.42
C LEU A 181 -7.68 -15.33 7.60
N GLU A 182 -7.46 -15.76 6.35
CA GLU A 182 -8.54 -16.34 5.52
C GLU A 182 -9.05 -17.67 6.10
N ALA A 183 -8.17 -18.52 6.64
CA ALA A 183 -8.58 -19.74 7.34
C ALA A 183 -9.44 -19.42 8.58
N ALA A 184 -9.04 -18.40 9.36
CA ALA A 184 -9.80 -17.94 10.52
C ALA A 184 -11.17 -17.37 10.13
N ARG A 185 -11.29 -16.66 9.01
CA ARG A 185 -12.56 -16.19 8.44
C ARG A 185 -13.44 -17.36 7.99
N GLY A 186 -12.84 -18.34 7.30
CA GLY A 186 -13.53 -19.57 6.89
C GLY A 186 -14.09 -20.36 8.09
N ALA A 187 -13.34 -20.39 9.19
CA ALA A 187 -13.76 -21.00 10.46
C ALA A 187 -14.73 -20.12 11.26
N LYS A 188 -15.09 -18.92 10.77
CA LYS A 188 -15.97 -17.93 11.41
C LYS A 188 -15.47 -17.47 12.79
N ARG A 189 -14.16 -17.48 13.01
CA ARG A 189 -13.54 -16.93 14.22
C ARG A 189 -13.40 -15.42 14.17
N ILE A 190 -13.25 -14.87 12.97
CA ILE A 190 -13.21 -13.42 12.70
C ILE A 190 -14.10 -13.12 11.48
N GLY A 191 -14.67 -11.94 11.40
CA GLY A 191 -15.41 -11.46 10.22
C GLY A 191 -14.50 -10.61 9.32
N LYS A 192 -13.64 -9.77 9.91
CA LYS A 192 -12.75 -8.85 9.23
C LYS A 192 -11.34 -8.93 9.83
N PRO A 193 -10.27 -8.63 9.07
CA PRO A 193 -8.90 -8.65 9.58
C PRO A 193 -8.69 -7.75 10.81
N LEU A 194 -9.33 -6.58 10.88
CA LEU A 194 -9.28 -5.68 12.04
C LEU A 194 -9.93 -6.25 13.32
N GLU A 195 -10.62 -7.38 13.25
CA GLU A 195 -11.13 -8.10 14.41
C GLU A 195 -10.14 -9.13 14.94
N ALA A 196 -8.96 -9.23 14.30
CA ALA A 196 -7.96 -10.24 14.63
C ALA A 196 -6.83 -9.69 15.50
N ALA A 197 -6.35 -10.58 16.39
CA ALA A 197 -5.01 -10.54 16.95
C ALA A 197 -4.17 -11.66 16.33
N VAL A 198 -2.99 -11.31 15.81
CA VAL A 198 -2.04 -12.24 15.21
C VAL A 198 -0.87 -12.44 16.15
N THR A 199 -0.46 -13.68 16.35
CA THR A 199 0.77 -14.01 17.06
C THR A 199 1.68 -14.81 16.13
N LEU A 200 2.89 -14.30 15.94
CA LEU A 200 3.96 -14.92 15.15
C LEU A 200 4.92 -15.65 16.10
N ARG A 201 5.14 -16.95 15.90
CA ARG A 201 6.09 -17.76 16.66
C ARG A 201 7.15 -18.31 15.76
N VAL A 202 8.39 -18.09 16.18
CA VAL A 202 9.57 -18.61 15.49
C VAL A 202 9.78 -20.07 15.89
N LYS A 203 9.99 -20.95 14.90
CA LYS A 203 10.29 -22.37 15.10
C LYS A 203 11.71 -22.73 14.65
N ASP A 204 12.35 -21.89 13.87
CA ASP A 204 13.72 -22.09 13.41
C ASP A 204 14.47 -20.75 13.22
N GLU A 205 15.78 -20.81 13.04
CA GLU A 205 16.64 -19.63 12.93
C GLU A 205 16.36 -18.80 11.64
N SER A 206 15.96 -19.45 10.55
CA SER A 206 15.64 -18.75 9.30
C SER A 206 14.41 -17.83 9.44
N ALA A 207 13.37 -18.32 10.13
CA ALA A 207 12.18 -17.52 10.43
C ALA A 207 12.50 -16.39 11.42
N LYS A 208 13.45 -16.61 12.34
CA LYS A 208 13.92 -15.59 13.27
C LYS A 208 14.63 -14.44 12.54
N GLU A 209 15.57 -14.76 11.67
CA GLU A 209 16.27 -13.77 10.85
C GLU A 209 15.28 -12.94 10.02
N ALA A 210 14.31 -13.59 9.37
CA ALA A 210 13.28 -12.91 8.58
C ALA A 210 12.41 -11.95 9.42
N LEU A 211 12.05 -12.36 10.66
CA LEU A 211 11.26 -11.51 11.56
C LEU A 211 12.10 -10.38 12.17
N ASP A 212 13.35 -10.62 12.52
CA ASP A 212 14.21 -9.60 13.13
C ASP A 212 14.43 -8.40 12.18
N GLU A 213 14.48 -8.63 10.87
CA GLU A 213 14.60 -7.58 9.87
C GLU A 213 13.36 -6.67 9.77
N VAL A 214 12.19 -7.19 10.07
CA VAL A 214 10.92 -6.45 9.98
C VAL A 214 10.33 -6.10 11.35
N ARG A 215 10.96 -6.54 12.44
CA ARG A 215 10.49 -6.36 13.83
C ARG A 215 10.29 -4.89 14.22
N SER A 216 11.09 -3.99 13.65
CA SER A 216 10.98 -2.55 13.89
C SER A 216 9.81 -1.87 13.17
N MET A 217 9.17 -2.58 12.24
CA MET A 217 8.03 -2.08 11.50
C MET A 217 6.73 -2.24 12.29
N ASN A 218 5.73 -1.42 12.03
CA ASN A 218 4.41 -1.58 12.64
C ASN A 218 3.64 -2.72 11.95
N LEU A 219 3.88 -3.96 12.39
CA LEU A 219 3.30 -5.15 11.78
C LEU A 219 1.76 -5.17 11.88
N SER A 220 1.17 -4.61 12.93
CA SER A 220 -0.29 -4.53 13.05
C SER A 220 -0.91 -3.70 11.93
N GLU A 221 -0.31 -2.56 11.61
CA GLU A 221 -0.73 -1.71 10.51
C GLU A 221 -0.52 -2.39 9.15
N LEU A 222 0.65 -3.02 8.95
CA LEU A 222 1.02 -3.66 7.69
C LEU A 222 0.19 -4.91 7.38
N PHE A 223 -0.28 -5.64 8.40
CA PHE A 223 -1.20 -6.77 8.25
C PHE A 223 -2.68 -6.38 8.34
N ILE A 224 -2.97 -5.10 8.66
CA ILE A 224 -4.33 -4.57 8.84
C ILE A 224 -5.09 -5.36 9.91
N VAL A 225 -4.44 -5.58 11.05
CA VAL A 225 -5.01 -6.27 12.23
C VAL A 225 -4.96 -5.38 13.46
N SER A 226 -5.83 -5.63 14.44
CA SER A 226 -5.84 -4.81 15.66
C SER A 226 -4.63 -5.04 16.55
N LYS A 227 -4.05 -6.23 16.52
CA LYS A 227 -2.85 -6.56 17.32
C LYS A 227 -1.96 -7.55 16.59
N CYS A 228 -0.65 -7.32 16.62
CA CYS A 228 0.35 -8.28 16.15
C CYS A 228 1.43 -8.42 17.22
N LEU A 229 1.71 -9.67 17.62
CA LEU A 229 2.71 -10.01 18.61
C LEU A 229 3.74 -10.97 18.02
N ILE A 230 4.99 -10.80 18.40
CA ILE A 230 6.05 -11.78 18.16
C ILE A 230 6.31 -12.47 19.48
N ALA A 231 6.12 -13.78 19.54
CA ALA A 231 6.36 -14.60 20.73
C ALA A 231 7.53 -15.55 20.48
N GLU A 232 8.48 -15.58 21.42
CA GLU A 232 9.62 -16.51 21.37
C GLU A 232 9.23 -17.88 21.93
N ASP A 233 8.41 -17.90 23.00
CA ASP A 233 7.91 -19.11 23.66
C ASP A 233 6.47 -18.88 24.15
N GLY A 234 5.75 -19.96 24.41
CA GLY A 234 4.41 -19.93 24.99
C GLY A 234 3.44 -20.92 24.36
N GLU A 235 2.40 -21.26 25.12
CA GLU A 235 1.30 -22.09 24.59
C GLU A 235 0.46 -21.29 23.59
N THR A 236 0.03 -21.97 22.56
CA THR A 236 -0.95 -21.42 21.62
C THR A 236 -2.31 -21.43 22.30
N ASP A 237 -3.03 -20.32 22.22
CA ASP A 237 -4.41 -20.24 22.71
C ASP A 237 -5.24 -21.37 22.08
N ALA A 238 -5.96 -22.11 22.93
CA ALA A 238 -6.76 -23.26 22.52
C ALA A 238 -7.85 -22.89 21.47
N ASP A 239 -8.26 -21.63 21.45
CA ASP A 239 -9.23 -21.09 20.52
C ASP A 239 -8.64 -20.47 19.24
N ALA A 240 -7.31 -20.45 19.13
CA ALA A 240 -6.63 -19.89 17.97
C ALA A 240 -6.77 -20.76 16.72
N VAL A 241 -6.92 -20.12 15.57
CA VAL A 241 -6.69 -20.76 14.26
C VAL A 241 -5.20 -20.64 13.95
N THR A 242 -4.53 -21.78 13.77
CA THR A 242 -3.10 -21.82 13.54
C THR A 242 -2.76 -22.28 12.14
N GLY A 243 -1.64 -21.80 11.61
CA GLY A 243 -1.07 -22.23 10.36
C GLY A 243 0.45 -22.05 10.35
N THR A 244 1.11 -22.71 9.41
CA THR A 244 2.53 -22.55 9.15
C THR A 244 2.71 -21.72 7.90
N GLY A 245 3.68 -20.79 7.90
CA GLY A 245 4.00 -20.00 6.74
C GLY A 245 4.38 -20.88 5.54
N VAL A 246 3.90 -20.53 4.37
CA VAL A 246 4.25 -21.20 3.11
C VAL A 246 5.58 -20.67 2.58
N LYS A 247 5.76 -19.36 2.62
CA LYS A 247 6.99 -18.67 2.23
C LYS A 247 8.03 -18.68 3.34
N ASN A 248 7.59 -18.76 4.59
CA ASN A 248 8.42 -18.84 5.80
C ASN A 248 8.06 -20.11 6.61
N PRO A 249 8.50 -21.31 6.21
CA PRO A 249 8.07 -22.58 6.81
C PRO A 249 8.40 -22.72 8.31
N GLY A 250 9.45 -22.02 8.77
CA GLY A 250 9.82 -21.98 10.20
C GLY A 250 8.97 -21.02 11.06
N LEU A 251 7.91 -20.44 10.49
CA LEU A 251 7.04 -19.51 11.19
C LEU A 251 5.67 -20.15 11.47
N GLU A 252 5.29 -20.22 12.75
CA GLU A 252 3.93 -20.54 13.17
C GLU A 252 3.14 -19.23 13.34
N ILE A 253 1.97 -19.17 12.74
CA ILE A 253 1.06 -18.03 12.79
C ILE A 253 -0.21 -18.47 13.49
N SER A 254 -0.61 -17.77 14.55
CA SER A 254 -1.88 -17.99 15.23
C SER A 254 -2.77 -16.74 15.19
N VAL A 255 -4.05 -16.96 14.94
CA VAL A 255 -5.07 -15.91 14.82
C VAL A 255 -6.16 -16.15 15.83
N THR A 256 -6.43 -15.15 16.66
CA THR A 256 -7.54 -15.10 17.62
C THR A 256 -8.38 -13.85 17.39
N GLU A 257 -9.52 -13.74 18.06
CA GLU A 257 -10.24 -12.47 18.15
C GLU A 257 -9.38 -11.44 18.91
N ALA A 258 -9.35 -10.22 18.42
CA ALA A 258 -8.63 -9.14 19.08
C ALA A 258 -9.34 -8.75 20.40
N PRO A 259 -8.60 -8.58 21.50
CA PRO A 259 -9.17 -8.19 22.77
C PRO A 259 -9.65 -6.72 22.76
N GLY A 260 -10.60 -6.42 23.64
CA GLY A 260 -11.11 -5.08 23.86
C GLY A 260 -12.33 -4.71 23.02
N THR A 261 -12.65 -3.42 22.96
CA THR A 261 -13.82 -2.88 22.27
C THR A 261 -13.43 -2.26 20.93
N LYS A 262 -14.34 -2.38 19.96
CA LYS A 262 -14.18 -1.82 18.63
C LYS A 262 -14.28 -0.29 18.65
N CYS A 263 -13.25 0.39 18.16
CA CYS A 263 -13.28 1.83 17.95
C CYS A 263 -14.30 2.18 16.83
N PRO A 264 -15.23 3.12 17.06
CA PRO A 264 -16.20 3.51 16.03
C PRO A 264 -15.57 4.25 14.85
N ARG A 265 -14.38 4.82 15.02
CA ARG A 265 -13.68 5.61 14.00
C ARG A 265 -12.77 4.76 13.11
N CYS A 266 -11.79 4.05 13.70
CA CYS A 266 -10.83 3.25 12.94
C CYS A 266 -11.17 1.77 12.86
N TRP A 267 -12.17 1.30 13.62
CA TRP A 267 -12.64 -0.09 13.70
C TRP A 267 -11.64 -1.09 14.28
N MET A 268 -10.50 -0.64 14.75
CA MET A 268 -9.56 -1.46 15.52
C MET A 268 -10.14 -1.79 16.90
N HIS A 269 -9.81 -2.94 17.44
CA HIS A 269 -10.14 -3.32 18.80
C HIS A 269 -9.01 -2.88 19.75
N SER A 270 -9.38 -2.28 20.89
CA SER A 270 -8.44 -1.81 21.92
C SER A 270 -8.97 -2.10 23.32
N GLU A 271 -8.07 -2.46 24.22
CA GLU A 271 -8.36 -2.66 25.66
C GLU A 271 -8.40 -1.30 26.40
N THR A 272 -7.76 -0.29 25.86
CA THR A 272 -7.86 1.09 26.36
C THR A 272 -8.92 1.83 25.57
N PRO A 273 -9.98 2.37 26.21
CA PRO A 273 -10.92 3.26 25.53
C PRO A 273 -10.14 4.45 24.99
N GLN A 274 -10.12 4.62 23.69
CA GLN A 274 -9.70 5.89 23.12
C GLN A 274 -10.90 6.82 23.26
N ASP A 275 -10.89 7.68 24.27
CA ASP A 275 -11.77 8.83 24.32
C ASP A 275 -11.48 9.68 23.07
N GLY A 276 -12.45 9.74 22.17
CA GLY A 276 -12.37 10.37 20.87
C GLY A 276 -12.38 11.90 20.93
#